data_ae3ac6ced014a853aed2bef1d2c6591e
#
_entry.id   ae3ac6ced014a853aed2bef1d2c6591e
#
_cell.length_a   1.000
_cell.length_b   1.000
_cell.length_c   1.000
_cell.angle_alpha   90.00
_cell.angle_beta   90.00
_cell.angle_gamma   90.00
#
_symmetry.space_group_name_H-M   'P 1'
#
loop_
_entity.id
_entity.type
_entity.pdbx_description
1 polymer ?
#
loop_
_entity_poly.entity_id
_entity_poly.type
_entity_poly.pdbx_seq_one_letter_code
_entity_poly.pdbx_strand_id
1 'polypeptide(L)'
;MKRWLLWMTVGASLLTGGGSVVHAMHHAAAGAPGHPHSVAPVKTFAEQLQAYDHDMGTEPVDARTHRVWHAIPGLAGWRLDVPASERATKASTDGRTHLVWNMVPPRVRLSMLPADPIYRGPNVEKSVALMVNVSWGEEYVPAMLKALRDANVKATFFLDGKWVKAHPQLVKAITADGHAIGSHGTGHPDFRQLSAGALARQLDETNETIRQATGKAPQLIAPPGGSYDNRLVNMAHERGMYTILWTTDTVDWRRPPADVIVDRVKHGLTPGALVLMHPTAPTVQALPQILKLIAASGFHTKTVEDVVAERPAFHPPTVLSPVPTF
;
A
#
# COMPACT_ATOMS: atom_id res chain seq x y z
N MET A 1 -22.54 5.54 17.26
CA MET A 1 -23.08 6.78 17.87
C MET A 1 -21.94 7.75 18.14
N LYS A 2 -21.99 8.93 17.49
CA LYS A 2 -21.41 10.26 17.87
C LYS A 2 -19.88 10.27 18.14
N ARG A 3 -19.03 11.10 17.56
CA ARG A 3 -19.14 12.55 17.22
C ARG A 3 -17.98 12.91 16.28
N TRP A 4 -18.29 13.48 15.12
CA TRP A 4 -17.38 14.32 14.36
C TRP A 4 -18.11 15.63 14.09
N LEU A 5 -17.59 16.74 14.55
CA LEU A 5 -18.10 18.08 14.27
C LEU A 5 -16.95 19.07 14.12
N LEU A 6 -16.88 19.60 12.93
CA LEU A 6 -16.67 21.01 12.53
C LEU A 6 -15.44 21.77 13.02
N TRP A 7 -14.67 22.17 12.03
CA TRP A 7 -14.00 23.47 12.05
C TRP A 7 -14.65 24.37 11.01
N MET A 8 -15.32 25.43 11.49
CA MET A 8 -15.81 26.55 10.70
C MET A 8 -14.92 27.77 10.95
N THR A 9 -14.61 28.42 9.86
CA THR A 9 -13.97 29.73 9.65
C THR A 9 -14.65 30.84 10.45
N VAL A 10 -13.85 31.73 11.06
CA VAL A 10 -14.32 33.05 11.55
C VAL A 10 -13.72 34.12 10.67
N GLY A 11 -14.59 34.84 9.96
CA GLY A 11 -14.28 35.99 9.15
C GLY A 11 -14.12 37.26 10.02
N ALA A 12 -13.26 38.13 9.53
CA ALA A 12 -13.05 39.48 10.05
C ALA A 12 -14.22 40.41 9.72
N SER A 13 -14.59 41.27 10.67
CA SER A 13 -15.36 42.49 10.39
C SER A 13 -14.79 43.66 11.15
N LEU A 14 -14.33 44.63 10.36
CA LEU A 14 -13.97 46.00 10.80
C LEU A 14 -15.25 46.79 11.08
N LEU A 15 -15.29 47.57 12.16
CA LEU A 15 -16.09 48.79 12.24
C LEU A 15 -15.39 49.85 13.11
N THR A 16 -15.35 51.02 12.54
CA THR A 16 -14.81 52.33 12.93
C THR A 16 -15.72 53.11 13.88
N GLY A 17 -15.14 54.03 14.66
CA GLY A 17 -15.84 55.19 15.25
C GLY A 17 -15.53 55.37 16.72
N GLY A 18 -14.75 56.33 17.15
CA GLY A 18 -14.98 57.71 17.25
C GLY A 18 -15.10 58.17 18.69
N GLY A 19 -14.08 58.90 19.18
CA GLY A 19 -14.18 60.08 20.03
C GLY A 19 -14.55 60.02 21.53
N SER A 20 -13.70 60.37 22.40
CA SER A 20 -13.68 61.58 23.18
C SER A 20 -12.90 61.50 24.48
N VAL A 21 -12.15 62.50 24.71
CA VAL A 21 -11.26 62.83 25.85
C VAL A 21 -12.09 63.11 27.11
N VAL A 22 -11.68 62.65 28.30
CA VAL A 22 -11.76 63.37 29.59
C VAL A 22 -10.66 62.89 30.55
N HIS A 23 -10.13 63.84 31.23
CA HIS A 23 -9.06 63.97 32.20
C HIS A 23 -9.17 63.20 33.51
N ALA A 24 -7.98 62.94 34.06
CA ALA A 24 -7.54 63.09 35.47
C ALA A 24 -7.72 61.87 36.38
N MET A 25 -6.74 61.41 36.99
CA MET A 25 -6.04 61.72 38.20
C MET A 25 -5.18 60.57 38.70
N HIS A 26 -4.00 60.94 39.18
CA HIS A 26 -3.02 60.07 39.81
C HIS A 26 -3.58 59.30 41.02
N HIS A 27 -3.36 58.01 41.08
CA HIS A 27 -3.03 57.30 42.29
C HIS A 27 -1.93 56.26 42.02
N ALA A 28 -0.79 56.50 42.64
CA ALA A 28 0.29 55.53 42.74
C ALA A 28 -0.23 54.31 43.53
N ALA A 29 -0.38 53.18 42.87
CA ALA A 29 -0.53 51.89 43.54
C ALA A 29 0.74 51.09 43.31
N ALA A 30 1.32 50.65 44.43
CA ALA A 30 2.54 49.87 44.53
C ALA A 30 2.52 48.64 43.60
N GLY A 31 3.65 48.43 42.93
CA GLY A 31 3.86 47.29 42.05
C GLY A 31 3.70 45.95 42.78
N ALA A 32 2.74 45.17 42.32
CA ALA A 32 2.72 43.74 42.59
C ALA A 32 3.91 43.07 41.87
N PRO A 33 4.64 42.15 42.53
CA PRO A 33 5.74 41.45 41.88
C PRO A 33 5.15 40.64 40.69
N GLY A 34 5.61 40.97 39.48
CA GLY A 34 5.26 40.24 38.29
C GLY A 34 5.61 38.75 38.48
N HIS A 35 4.63 37.90 38.37
CA HIS A 35 4.89 36.47 38.25
C HIS A 35 5.81 36.26 37.04
N PRO A 36 6.93 35.53 37.21
CA PRO A 36 7.76 35.19 36.08
C PRO A 36 6.91 34.40 35.10
N HIS A 37 6.70 34.93 33.89
CA HIS A 37 6.16 34.16 32.79
C HIS A 37 7.09 32.96 32.64
N SER A 38 6.60 31.78 33.02
CA SER A 38 7.28 30.51 32.77
C SER A 38 7.35 30.35 31.26
N VAL A 39 8.47 30.73 30.68
CA VAL A 39 8.79 30.39 29.29
C VAL A 39 8.98 28.88 29.28
N ALA A 40 8.10 28.18 28.58
CA ALA A 40 8.26 26.75 28.41
C ALA A 40 9.69 26.46 27.88
N PRO A 41 10.39 25.47 28.43
CA PRO A 41 11.74 25.18 28.00
C PRO A 41 11.78 24.90 26.50
N VAL A 42 12.68 25.57 25.79
CA VAL A 42 12.89 25.31 24.35
C VAL A 42 13.39 23.87 24.22
N LYS A 43 12.61 23.03 23.50
CA LYS A 43 13.00 21.64 23.26
C LYS A 43 14.34 21.57 22.53
N THR A 44 15.18 20.65 22.95
CA THR A 44 16.42 20.31 22.23
C THR A 44 16.10 19.76 20.86
N PHE A 45 17.04 19.79 19.94
CA PHE A 45 16.83 19.22 18.59
C PHE A 45 16.50 17.71 18.65
N ALA A 46 17.12 16.96 19.55
CA ALA A 46 16.80 15.56 19.79
C ALA A 46 15.35 15.37 20.28
N GLU A 47 14.85 16.21 21.20
CA GLU A 47 13.46 16.16 21.67
C GLU A 47 12.45 16.52 20.58
N GLN A 48 12.80 17.43 19.67
CA GLN A 48 11.99 17.76 18.50
C GLN A 48 11.89 16.56 17.55
N LEU A 49 13.01 15.88 17.27
CA LEU A 49 13.04 14.66 16.47
C LEU A 49 12.28 13.51 17.12
N GLN A 50 12.34 13.35 18.45
CA GLN A 50 11.55 12.35 19.18
C GLN A 50 10.04 12.62 19.09
N ALA A 51 9.63 13.89 19.21
CA ALA A 51 8.24 14.28 19.02
C ALA A 51 7.77 13.97 17.58
N TYR A 52 8.62 14.22 16.59
CA TYR A 52 8.33 13.90 15.21
C TYR A 52 8.23 12.39 14.95
N ASP A 53 9.07 11.56 15.59
CA ASP A 53 8.92 10.10 15.56
C ASP A 53 7.59 9.65 16.14
N HIS A 54 7.16 10.27 17.26
CA HIS A 54 5.86 9.97 17.85
C HIS A 54 4.68 10.27 16.90
N ASP A 55 4.77 11.36 16.13
CA ASP A 55 3.69 11.80 15.25
C ASP A 55 3.68 11.06 13.90
N MET A 56 4.85 10.74 13.35
CA MET A 56 5.01 10.18 12.00
C MET A 56 5.47 8.73 11.98
N GLY A 57 6.03 8.24 13.06
CA GLY A 57 6.37 6.82 13.22
C GLY A 57 5.12 5.95 13.24
N THR A 58 5.26 4.69 12.86
CA THR A 58 4.16 3.74 12.86
C THR A 58 4.55 2.46 13.57
N GLU A 59 3.64 1.89 14.36
CA GLU A 59 3.88 0.60 14.98
C GLU A 59 3.77 -0.54 13.96
N PRO A 60 4.63 -1.57 14.06
CA PRO A 60 4.46 -2.77 13.27
C PRO A 60 3.21 -3.53 13.71
N VAL A 61 2.56 -4.21 12.77
CA VAL A 61 1.38 -5.03 13.00
C VAL A 61 1.70 -6.49 12.69
N ASP A 62 1.46 -7.37 13.66
CA ASP A 62 1.74 -8.79 13.53
C ASP A 62 0.81 -9.48 12.51
N ALA A 63 1.36 -10.43 11.75
CA ALA A 63 0.59 -11.33 10.92
C ALA A 63 -0.31 -12.23 11.79
N ARG A 64 -1.45 -12.64 11.25
CA ARG A 64 -2.43 -13.43 12.00
C ARG A 64 -3.27 -14.32 11.11
N THR A 65 -3.77 -15.41 11.65
CA THR A 65 -4.83 -16.21 11.04
C THR A 65 -6.20 -15.62 11.39
N HIS A 66 -7.11 -15.61 10.43
CA HIS A 66 -8.47 -15.10 10.57
C HIS A 66 -9.49 -16.13 10.05
N ARG A 67 -10.57 -16.34 10.78
CA ARG A 67 -11.58 -17.37 10.45
C ARG A 67 -12.17 -17.26 9.03
N VAL A 68 -12.30 -16.03 8.50
CA VAL A 68 -12.89 -15.75 7.18
C VAL A 68 -11.82 -15.40 6.14
N TRP A 69 -10.80 -14.64 6.54
CA TRP A 69 -9.78 -14.09 5.64
C TRP A 69 -8.49 -14.90 5.62
N HIS A 70 -8.48 -16.05 6.31
CA HIS A 70 -7.34 -16.95 6.39
C HIS A 70 -6.04 -16.25 6.85
N ALA A 71 -4.94 -16.39 6.15
CA ALA A 71 -3.73 -15.68 6.51
C ALA A 71 -3.84 -14.19 6.15
N ILE A 72 -3.66 -13.33 7.15
CA ILE A 72 -3.52 -11.89 6.96
C ILE A 72 -2.06 -11.55 7.26
N PRO A 73 -1.29 -11.05 6.27
CA PRO A 73 0.09 -10.61 6.46
C PRO A 73 0.18 -9.52 7.53
N GLY A 74 1.33 -9.40 8.16
CA GLY A 74 1.66 -8.28 9.01
C GLY A 74 1.94 -7.00 8.21
N LEU A 75 2.41 -5.99 8.92
CA LEU A 75 2.87 -4.73 8.32
C LEU A 75 4.06 -4.24 9.13
N ALA A 76 5.17 -3.93 8.49
CA ALA A 76 6.28 -3.28 9.15
C ALA A 76 5.91 -1.84 9.54
N GLY A 77 6.50 -1.37 10.63
CA GLY A 77 6.37 0.01 11.07
C GLY A 77 7.58 0.85 10.68
N TRP A 78 7.51 2.14 11.00
CA TRP A 78 8.60 3.09 10.83
C TRP A 78 8.99 3.70 12.15
N ARG A 79 10.30 3.79 12.42
CA ARG A 79 10.90 4.49 13.56
C ARG A 79 12.01 5.41 13.08
N LEU A 80 12.02 6.63 13.60
CA LEU A 80 13.08 7.58 13.32
C LEU A 80 14.35 7.18 14.09
N ASP A 81 15.45 7.09 13.37
CA ASP A 81 16.79 7.00 13.98
C ASP A 81 17.25 8.42 14.34
N VAL A 82 16.93 8.85 15.56
CA VAL A 82 17.24 10.20 16.04
C VAL A 82 18.74 10.49 15.94
N PRO A 83 19.66 9.62 16.45
CA PRO A 83 21.10 9.88 16.32
C PRO A 83 21.59 9.96 14.88
N ALA A 84 21.09 9.09 13.98
CA ALA A 84 21.47 9.13 12.57
C ALA A 84 20.92 10.38 11.88
N SER A 85 19.69 10.81 12.20
CA SER A 85 19.07 12.04 11.69
C SER A 85 19.84 13.29 12.15
N GLU A 86 20.27 13.36 13.40
CA GLU A 86 21.14 14.43 13.88
C GLU A 86 22.46 14.50 13.11
N ARG A 87 23.12 13.36 12.91
CA ARG A 87 24.38 13.29 12.13
C ARG A 87 24.14 13.72 10.68
N ALA A 88 23.10 13.22 10.04
CA ALA A 88 22.77 13.56 8.66
C ALA A 88 22.47 15.05 8.49
N THR A 89 21.71 15.64 9.42
CA THR A 89 21.40 17.07 9.43
C THR A 89 22.66 17.92 9.64
N LYS A 90 23.54 17.56 10.60
CA LYS A 90 24.81 18.27 10.85
C LYS A 90 25.79 18.19 9.66
N ALA A 91 25.76 17.08 8.92
CA ALA A 91 26.63 16.89 7.74
C ALA A 91 26.11 17.61 6.48
N SER A 92 24.84 18.00 6.46
CA SER A 92 24.23 18.70 5.33
C SER A 92 24.50 20.21 5.39
N THR A 93 24.65 20.84 4.23
CA THR A 93 24.84 22.28 4.06
C THR A 93 23.62 22.98 3.47
N ASP A 94 22.51 22.26 3.27
CA ASP A 94 21.31 22.77 2.61
C ASP A 94 20.32 23.50 3.57
N GLY A 95 20.65 23.57 4.87
CA GLY A 95 19.83 24.20 5.89
C GLY A 95 18.53 23.46 6.21
N ARG A 96 18.42 22.17 5.83
CA ARG A 96 17.25 21.33 6.05
C ARG A 96 17.52 20.28 7.13
N THR A 97 16.44 19.77 7.73
CA THR A 97 16.52 18.61 8.61
C THR A 97 16.45 17.33 7.79
N HIS A 98 17.48 16.50 7.90
CA HIS A 98 17.56 15.18 7.24
C HIS A 98 17.13 14.10 8.22
N LEU A 99 16.14 13.29 7.80
CA LEU A 99 15.54 12.25 8.61
C LEU A 99 15.97 10.87 8.11
N VAL A 100 16.44 10.04 9.03
CA VAL A 100 16.81 8.65 8.77
C VAL A 100 15.78 7.75 9.45
N TRP A 101 15.08 6.96 8.66
CA TRP A 101 14.04 6.06 9.13
C TRP A 101 14.47 4.60 9.07
N ASN A 102 14.16 3.87 10.12
CA ASN A 102 14.33 2.43 10.20
C ASN A 102 12.97 1.74 10.05
N MET A 103 12.91 0.74 9.17
CA MET A 103 11.74 -0.13 9.05
C MET A 103 11.80 -1.20 10.14
N VAL A 104 10.77 -1.26 10.98
CA VAL A 104 10.64 -2.21 12.08
C VAL A 104 9.72 -3.34 11.65
N PRO A 105 10.22 -4.58 11.51
CA PRO A 105 9.38 -5.70 11.09
C PRO A 105 8.37 -6.11 12.17
N PRO A 106 7.24 -6.76 11.80
CA PRO A 106 6.35 -7.38 12.76
C PRO A 106 7.06 -8.47 13.57
N ARG A 107 6.62 -8.71 14.81
CA ARG A 107 7.14 -9.81 15.66
C ARG A 107 6.68 -11.15 15.15
N VAL A 108 5.40 -11.27 14.76
CA VAL A 108 4.86 -12.44 14.07
C VAL A 108 4.78 -12.10 12.58
N ARG A 109 5.58 -12.77 11.77
CA ARG A 109 5.61 -12.59 10.31
C ARG A 109 4.68 -13.59 9.63
N LEU A 110 4.25 -13.27 8.41
CA LEU A 110 3.48 -14.17 7.56
C LEU A 110 4.15 -15.55 7.40
N SER A 111 5.47 -15.59 7.25
CA SER A 111 6.25 -16.82 7.13
C SER A 111 6.26 -17.70 8.39
N MET A 112 5.80 -17.19 9.52
CA MET A 112 5.68 -17.94 10.79
C MET A 112 4.28 -18.55 10.96
N LEU A 113 3.31 -18.15 10.12
CA LEU A 113 1.97 -18.73 10.15
C LEU A 113 1.93 -20.08 9.45
N PRO A 114 0.99 -20.98 9.82
CA PRO A 114 0.68 -22.16 9.01
C PRO A 114 0.35 -21.78 7.56
N ALA A 115 0.57 -22.71 6.65
CA ALA A 115 0.17 -22.54 5.25
C ALA A 115 -1.33 -22.27 5.13
N ASP A 116 -1.69 -21.11 4.63
CA ASP A 116 -3.09 -20.69 4.47
C ASP A 116 -3.19 -19.66 3.32
N PRO A 117 -4.29 -19.61 2.54
CA PRO A 117 -4.41 -18.67 1.46
C PRO A 117 -4.56 -17.22 1.97
N ILE A 118 -4.16 -16.27 1.12
CA ILE A 118 -4.20 -14.84 1.41
C ILE A 118 -5.24 -14.20 0.51
N TYR A 119 -6.27 -13.60 1.12
CA TYR A 119 -7.35 -12.89 0.43
C TYR A 119 -7.19 -11.37 0.51
N ARG A 120 -6.39 -10.90 1.46
CA ARG A 120 -6.20 -9.47 1.72
C ARG A 120 -4.91 -9.19 2.49
N GLY A 121 -4.46 -7.96 2.42
CA GLY A 121 -3.46 -7.41 3.33
C GLY A 121 -4.05 -6.95 4.67
N PRO A 122 -3.21 -6.43 5.57
CA PRO A 122 -3.65 -5.85 6.83
C PRO A 122 -4.55 -4.63 6.57
N ASN A 123 -5.51 -4.39 7.48
CA ASN A 123 -6.51 -3.33 7.35
C ASN A 123 -6.17 -2.05 8.12
N VAL A 124 -4.93 -1.87 8.49
CA VAL A 124 -4.44 -0.74 9.29
C VAL A 124 -3.86 0.39 8.43
N GLU A 125 -3.54 0.10 7.19
CA GLU A 125 -3.02 1.05 6.22
C GLU A 125 -4.03 1.22 5.07
N LYS A 126 -4.30 2.46 4.67
CA LYS A 126 -5.12 2.75 3.48
C LYS A 126 -4.36 2.39 2.20
N SER A 127 -4.17 1.09 1.99
CA SER A 127 -3.52 0.56 0.79
C SER A 127 -4.36 -0.54 0.15
N VAL A 128 -4.20 -0.70 -1.17
CA VAL A 128 -4.80 -1.78 -1.97
C VAL A 128 -3.77 -2.34 -2.93
N ALA A 129 -3.90 -3.62 -3.29
CA ALA A 129 -3.07 -4.21 -4.33
C ALA A 129 -3.92 -4.58 -5.55
N LEU A 130 -3.43 -4.16 -6.72
CA LEU A 130 -4.05 -4.52 -7.99
C LEU A 130 -3.39 -5.81 -8.49
N MET A 131 -4.22 -6.81 -8.80
CA MET A 131 -3.78 -8.08 -9.37
C MET A 131 -4.46 -8.35 -10.70
N VAL A 132 -3.67 -8.78 -11.68
CA VAL A 132 -4.13 -9.05 -13.05
C VAL A 132 -3.82 -10.50 -13.38
N ASN A 133 -4.86 -11.34 -13.53
CA ASN A 133 -4.68 -12.70 -13.99
C ASN A 133 -4.66 -12.74 -15.53
N VAL A 134 -3.63 -13.38 -16.11
CA VAL A 134 -3.35 -13.33 -17.55
C VAL A 134 -3.16 -14.73 -18.10
N SER A 135 -4.18 -15.24 -18.78
CA SER A 135 -4.13 -16.46 -19.60
C SER A 135 -4.54 -16.19 -21.06
N TRP A 136 -5.02 -14.98 -21.35
CA TRP A 136 -5.53 -14.48 -22.63
C TRP A 136 -5.59 -12.94 -22.59
N GLY A 137 -5.98 -12.29 -23.71
CA GLY A 137 -6.19 -10.83 -23.78
C GLY A 137 -4.89 -10.06 -23.96
N GLU A 138 -3.92 -10.66 -24.62
CA GLU A 138 -2.60 -10.06 -24.92
C GLU A 138 -2.70 -8.71 -25.59
N GLU A 139 -3.71 -8.49 -26.44
CA GLU A 139 -3.96 -7.24 -27.13
C GLU A 139 -4.27 -6.06 -26.18
N TYR A 140 -4.77 -6.35 -24.98
CA TYR A 140 -5.14 -5.34 -23.97
C TYR A 140 -3.99 -5.00 -23.01
N VAL A 141 -3.00 -5.89 -22.85
CA VAL A 141 -1.89 -5.71 -21.92
C VAL A 141 -1.13 -4.40 -22.16
N PRO A 142 -0.77 -4.00 -23.40
CA PRO A 142 -0.05 -2.74 -23.63
C PRO A 142 -0.81 -1.50 -23.16
N ALA A 143 -2.14 -1.47 -23.35
CA ALA A 143 -2.98 -0.35 -22.89
C ALA A 143 -3.09 -0.32 -21.36
N MET A 144 -3.18 -1.48 -20.70
CA MET A 144 -3.14 -1.56 -19.22
C MET A 144 -1.80 -1.05 -18.68
N LEU A 145 -0.69 -1.49 -19.25
CA LEU A 145 0.66 -1.03 -18.85
C LEU A 145 0.79 0.49 -19.00
N LYS A 146 0.26 1.05 -20.12
CA LYS A 146 0.24 2.50 -20.31
C LYS A 146 -0.54 3.23 -19.20
N ALA A 147 -1.74 2.76 -18.88
CA ALA A 147 -2.56 3.39 -17.84
C ALA A 147 -1.89 3.33 -16.47
N LEU A 148 -1.24 2.20 -16.12
CA LEU A 148 -0.49 2.04 -14.88
C LEU A 148 0.74 2.96 -14.82
N ARG A 149 1.49 3.08 -15.93
CA ARG A 149 2.63 4.02 -16.03
C ARG A 149 2.19 5.46 -15.86
N ASP A 150 1.15 5.87 -16.58
CA ASP A 150 0.62 7.25 -16.55
C ASP A 150 0.19 7.65 -15.12
N ALA A 151 -0.27 6.69 -14.33
CA ALA A 151 -0.65 6.88 -12.93
C ALA A 151 0.50 6.62 -11.93
N ASN A 152 1.70 6.24 -12.40
CA ASN A 152 2.82 5.80 -11.56
C ASN A 152 2.45 4.68 -10.57
N VAL A 153 1.65 3.71 -11.00
CA VAL A 153 1.16 2.59 -10.18
C VAL A 153 1.80 1.29 -10.63
N LYS A 154 2.18 0.45 -9.66
CA LYS A 154 2.62 -0.92 -9.90
C LYS A 154 1.52 -1.89 -9.51
N ALA A 155 1.39 -2.97 -10.28
CA ALA A 155 0.45 -4.07 -10.08
C ALA A 155 1.18 -5.41 -10.04
N THR A 156 0.47 -6.48 -9.70
CA THR A 156 1.00 -7.85 -9.81
C THR A 156 0.28 -8.57 -10.94
N PHE A 157 1.04 -9.08 -11.90
CA PHE A 157 0.54 -9.89 -13.01
C PHE A 157 0.75 -11.38 -12.71
N PHE A 158 -0.32 -12.15 -12.62
CA PHE A 158 -0.27 -13.59 -12.46
C PHE A 158 -0.37 -14.23 -13.84
N LEU A 159 0.72 -14.81 -14.32
CA LEU A 159 0.88 -15.23 -15.70
C LEU A 159 0.69 -16.75 -15.87
N ASP A 160 -0.12 -17.13 -16.86
CA ASP A 160 -0.22 -18.50 -17.32
C ASP A 160 1.04 -18.91 -18.10
N GLY A 161 1.58 -20.10 -17.83
CA GLY A 161 2.81 -20.58 -18.46
C GLY A 161 2.74 -20.74 -19.98
N LYS A 162 1.57 -21.10 -20.56
CA LYS A 162 1.39 -21.12 -22.02
C LYS A 162 1.43 -19.71 -22.58
N TRP A 163 0.78 -18.77 -21.90
CA TRP A 163 0.78 -17.37 -22.31
C TRP A 163 2.20 -16.76 -22.24
N VAL A 164 2.99 -17.07 -21.21
CA VAL A 164 4.38 -16.65 -21.07
C VAL A 164 5.22 -17.09 -22.28
N LYS A 165 5.09 -18.37 -22.68
CA LYS A 165 5.81 -18.92 -23.82
C LYS A 165 5.38 -18.28 -25.15
N ALA A 166 4.10 -17.95 -25.31
CA ALA A 166 3.56 -17.34 -26.52
C ALA A 166 3.88 -15.84 -26.63
N HIS A 167 4.04 -15.12 -25.51
CA HIS A 167 4.15 -13.66 -25.51
C HIS A 167 5.38 -13.12 -24.75
N PRO A 168 6.61 -13.58 -25.06
CA PRO A 168 7.82 -13.20 -24.30
C PRO A 168 8.09 -11.69 -24.30
N GLN A 169 7.69 -10.97 -25.36
CA GLN A 169 7.85 -9.52 -25.43
C GLN A 169 6.92 -8.78 -24.44
N LEU A 170 5.71 -9.28 -24.23
CA LEU A 170 4.80 -8.69 -23.24
C LEU A 170 5.29 -8.98 -21.81
N VAL A 171 5.80 -10.19 -21.55
CA VAL A 171 6.44 -10.51 -20.27
C VAL A 171 7.60 -9.54 -19.98
N LYS A 172 8.46 -9.30 -20.98
CA LYS A 172 9.54 -8.33 -20.86
C LYS A 172 9.04 -6.91 -20.58
N ALA A 173 7.96 -6.48 -21.24
CA ALA A 173 7.36 -5.17 -21.02
C ALA A 173 6.80 -5.03 -19.59
N ILE A 174 6.07 -6.04 -19.10
CA ILE A 174 5.56 -6.08 -17.72
C ILE A 174 6.70 -5.95 -16.70
N THR A 175 7.79 -6.71 -16.93
CA THR A 175 8.96 -6.70 -16.04
C THR A 175 9.71 -5.37 -16.11
N ALA A 176 9.90 -4.81 -17.31
CA ALA A 176 10.60 -3.54 -17.52
C ALA A 176 9.86 -2.35 -16.88
N ASP A 177 8.54 -2.40 -16.82
CA ASP A 177 7.71 -1.42 -16.13
C ASP A 177 7.75 -1.59 -14.59
N GLY A 178 8.46 -2.59 -14.08
CA GLY A 178 8.62 -2.83 -12.63
C GLY A 178 7.39 -3.39 -11.95
N HIS A 179 6.52 -4.09 -12.67
CA HIS A 179 5.41 -4.83 -12.10
C HIS A 179 5.89 -6.14 -11.47
N ALA A 180 5.22 -6.59 -10.41
CA ALA A 180 5.47 -7.91 -9.82
C ALA A 180 4.85 -9.01 -10.70
N ILE A 181 5.48 -10.19 -10.69
CA ILE A 181 4.99 -11.35 -11.45
C ILE A 181 4.74 -12.52 -10.50
N GLY A 182 3.53 -13.09 -10.60
CA GLY A 182 3.12 -14.34 -9.98
C GLY A 182 2.80 -15.41 -11.02
N SER A 183 2.58 -16.64 -10.54
CA SER A 183 2.14 -17.78 -11.32
C SER A 183 0.62 -17.85 -11.39
N HIS A 184 0.08 -18.21 -12.56
CA HIS A 184 -1.34 -18.55 -12.73
C HIS A 184 -1.54 -20.00 -13.24
N GLY A 185 -0.55 -20.87 -13.00
CA GLY A 185 -0.51 -22.22 -13.56
C GLY A 185 -0.28 -22.22 -15.07
N THR A 186 -0.54 -23.34 -15.70
CA THR A 186 -0.37 -23.51 -17.16
C THR A 186 -1.60 -24.12 -17.78
N GLY A 187 -2.26 -23.40 -18.70
CA GLY A 187 -3.44 -23.86 -19.43
C GLY A 187 -4.75 -23.78 -18.67
N HIS A 188 -4.77 -23.03 -17.57
CA HIS A 188 -5.97 -22.66 -16.80
C HIS A 188 -6.83 -23.85 -16.29
N PRO A 189 -6.22 -24.96 -15.74
CA PRO A 189 -6.99 -26.07 -15.21
C PRO A 189 -7.65 -25.76 -13.85
N ASP A 190 -8.70 -26.48 -13.51
CA ASP A 190 -9.21 -26.50 -12.13
C ASP A 190 -8.25 -27.32 -11.24
N PHE A 191 -7.52 -26.64 -10.36
CA PHE A 191 -6.48 -27.26 -9.53
C PHE A 191 -7.03 -28.30 -8.56
N ARG A 192 -8.29 -28.20 -8.12
CA ARG A 192 -8.92 -29.19 -7.25
C ARG A 192 -9.14 -30.55 -7.94
N GLN A 193 -9.25 -30.54 -9.26
CA GLN A 193 -9.47 -31.76 -10.05
C GLN A 193 -8.16 -32.45 -10.45
N LEU A 194 -7.02 -31.83 -10.22
CA LEU A 194 -5.71 -32.41 -10.54
C LEU A 194 -5.29 -33.46 -9.50
N SER A 195 -4.61 -34.51 -9.97
CA SER A 195 -3.88 -35.39 -9.05
C SER A 195 -2.73 -34.62 -8.38
N ALA A 196 -2.24 -35.12 -7.23
CA ALA A 196 -1.12 -34.48 -6.53
C ALA A 196 0.12 -34.30 -7.42
N GLY A 197 0.47 -35.32 -8.22
CA GLY A 197 1.59 -35.23 -9.14
C GLY A 197 1.35 -34.23 -10.30
N ALA A 198 0.12 -34.10 -10.80
CA ALA A 198 -0.21 -33.09 -11.82
C ALA A 198 -0.18 -31.69 -11.21
N LEU A 199 -0.64 -31.52 -9.99
CA LEU A 199 -0.60 -30.23 -9.28
C LEU A 199 0.87 -29.78 -9.00
N ALA A 200 1.71 -30.70 -8.55
CA ALA A 200 3.15 -30.42 -8.35
C ALA A 200 3.80 -29.95 -9.68
N ARG A 201 3.54 -30.66 -10.80
CA ARG A 201 4.03 -30.23 -12.11
C ARG A 201 3.51 -28.85 -12.52
N GLN A 202 2.25 -28.53 -12.26
CA GLN A 202 1.70 -27.19 -12.51
C GLN A 202 2.50 -26.08 -11.80
N LEU A 203 2.88 -26.30 -10.55
CA LEU A 203 3.68 -25.35 -9.80
C LEU A 203 5.11 -25.28 -10.37
N ASP A 204 5.78 -26.42 -10.50
CA ASP A 204 7.20 -26.48 -10.83
C ASP A 204 7.48 -26.01 -12.28
N GLU A 205 6.70 -26.52 -13.26
CA GLU A 205 6.90 -26.19 -14.69
C GLU A 205 6.50 -24.74 -15.00
N THR A 206 5.45 -24.22 -14.37
CA THR A 206 5.04 -22.82 -14.56
C THR A 206 6.09 -21.88 -13.94
N ASN A 207 6.58 -22.20 -12.75
CA ASN A 207 7.58 -21.40 -12.08
C ASN A 207 8.90 -21.37 -12.88
N GLU A 208 9.32 -22.51 -13.42
CA GLU A 208 10.52 -22.59 -14.27
C GLU A 208 10.32 -21.77 -15.56
N THR A 209 9.15 -21.87 -16.20
CA THR A 209 8.82 -21.06 -17.39
C THR A 209 8.89 -19.56 -17.11
N ILE A 210 8.32 -19.11 -15.98
CA ILE A 210 8.38 -17.69 -15.58
C ILE A 210 9.82 -17.30 -15.23
N ARG A 211 10.56 -18.16 -14.52
CA ARG A 211 11.96 -17.89 -14.16
C ARG A 211 12.83 -17.71 -15.40
N GLN A 212 12.65 -18.54 -16.42
CA GLN A 212 13.38 -18.42 -17.69
C GLN A 212 13.07 -17.11 -18.43
N ALA A 213 11.80 -16.67 -18.38
CA ALA A 213 11.36 -15.45 -19.05
C ALA A 213 11.73 -14.15 -18.31
N THR A 214 11.85 -14.19 -16.97
CA THR A 214 12.01 -13.00 -16.13
C THR A 214 13.32 -12.94 -15.34
N GLY A 215 14.06 -14.05 -15.27
CA GLY A 215 15.25 -14.22 -14.43
C GLY A 215 14.94 -14.54 -12.95
N LYS A 216 13.67 -14.49 -12.53
CA LYS A 216 13.25 -14.69 -11.12
C LYS A 216 12.09 -15.69 -11.04
N ALA A 217 12.19 -16.67 -10.17
CA ALA A 217 11.06 -17.56 -9.86
C ALA A 217 9.97 -16.81 -9.11
N PRO A 218 8.68 -17.00 -9.44
CA PRO A 218 7.59 -16.35 -8.71
C PRO A 218 7.42 -16.95 -7.31
N GLN A 219 7.11 -16.11 -6.34
CA GLN A 219 6.78 -16.52 -4.96
C GLN A 219 5.27 -16.45 -4.68
N LEU A 220 4.47 -16.15 -5.70
CA LEU A 220 3.03 -15.99 -5.60
C LEU A 220 2.34 -16.91 -6.60
N ILE A 221 1.27 -17.58 -6.18
CA ILE A 221 0.37 -18.34 -7.06
C ILE A 221 -1.08 -17.87 -6.86
N ALA A 222 -1.71 -17.35 -7.91
CA ALA A 222 -3.15 -17.18 -7.98
C ALA A 222 -3.73 -18.37 -8.76
N PRO A 223 -4.49 -19.26 -8.13
CA PRO A 223 -5.03 -20.43 -8.83
C PRO A 223 -6.09 -20.01 -9.86
N PRO A 224 -6.12 -20.68 -11.05
CA PRO A 224 -7.15 -20.44 -12.06
C PRO A 224 -8.56 -20.51 -11.49
N GLY A 225 -9.37 -19.47 -11.78
CA GLY A 225 -10.74 -19.36 -11.25
C GLY A 225 -10.85 -19.31 -9.72
N GLY A 226 -9.76 -19.08 -9.00
CA GLY A 226 -9.72 -19.15 -7.53
C GLY A 226 -9.89 -20.59 -7.00
N SER A 227 -9.68 -21.61 -7.84
CA SER A 227 -9.89 -23.00 -7.48
C SER A 227 -8.68 -23.57 -6.72
N TYR A 228 -8.83 -23.80 -5.42
CA TYR A 228 -7.80 -24.37 -4.57
C TYR A 228 -8.37 -25.35 -3.53
N ASP A 229 -7.49 -26.14 -2.96
CA ASP A 229 -7.69 -26.92 -1.74
C ASP A 229 -6.39 -26.90 -0.91
N ASN A 230 -6.39 -27.58 0.24
CA ASN A 230 -5.24 -27.63 1.13
C ASN A 230 -3.99 -28.27 0.49
N ARG A 231 -4.15 -29.12 -0.54
CA ARG A 231 -3.01 -29.68 -1.28
C ARG A 231 -2.24 -28.59 -2.01
N LEU A 232 -2.96 -27.70 -2.74
CA LEU A 232 -2.31 -26.55 -3.39
C LEU A 232 -1.59 -25.67 -2.37
N VAL A 233 -2.30 -25.30 -1.31
CA VAL A 233 -1.78 -24.36 -0.30
C VAL A 233 -0.50 -24.91 0.34
N ASN A 234 -0.49 -26.17 0.73
CA ASN A 234 0.69 -26.82 1.34
C ASN A 234 1.83 -26.98 0.31
N MET A 235 1.54 -27.47 -0.90
CA MET A 235 2.57 -27.62 -1.94
C MET A 235 3.19 -26.32 -2.39
N ALA A 236 2.41 -25.23 -2.44
CA ALA A 236 2.91 -23.90 -2.71
C ALA A 236 3.81 -23.41 -1.57
N HIS A 237 3.36 -23.58 -0.33
CA HIS A 237 4.13 -23.19 0.85
C HIS A 237 5.48 -23.93 0.95
N GLU A 238 5.50 -25.24 0.70
CA GLU A 238 6.73 -26.07 0.65
C GLU A 238 7.75 -25.56 -0.39
N ARG A 239 7.29 -24.83 -1.42
CA ARG A 239 8.09 -24.21 -2.48
C ARG A 239 8.43 -22.75 -2.19
N GLY A 240 8.12 -22.25 -0.98
CA GLY A 240 8.30 -20.85 -0.61
C GLY A 240 7.34 -19.90 -1.33
N MET A 241 6.18 -20.41 -1.76
CA MET A 241 5.15 -19.63 -2.43
C MET A 241 3.93 -19.39 -1.54
N TYR A 242 3.25 -18.27 -1.76
CA TYR A 242 1.97 -17.94 -1.14
C TYR A 242 0.82 -18.11 -2.12
N THR A 243 -0.28 -18.74 -1.67
CA THR A 243 -1.53 -18.85 -2.45
C THR A 243 -2.34 -17.57 -2.26
N ILE A 244 -2.59 -16.87 -3.38
CA ILE A 244 -3.22 -15.56 -3.40
C ILE A 244 -4.62 -15.67 -4.00
N LEU A 245 -5.60 -15.16 -3.28
CA LEU A 245 -6.98 -14.94 -3.72
C LEU A 245 -7.23 -13.40 -3.72
N TRP A 246 -8.50 -12.99 -3.64
CA TRP A 246 -8.88 -11.58 -3.71
C TRP A 246 -10.05 -11.26 -2.77
N THR A 247 -10.15 -10.00 -2.39
CA THR A 247 -11.30 -9.46 -1.66
C THR A 247 -12.34 -8.88 -2.61
N THR A 248 -11.87 -8.28 -3.72
CA THR A 248 -12.73 -7.59 -4.68
C THR A 248 -12.53 -8.19 -6.06
N ASP A 249 -13.59 -8.79 -6.59
CA ASP A 249 -13.63 -9.28 -7.97
C ASP A 249 -14.33 -8.26 -8.86
N THR A 250 -13.63 -7.76 -9.87
CA THR A 250 -14.22 -6.86 -10.86
C THR A 250 -15.25 -7.57 -11.77
N VAL A 251 -15.19 -8.90 -11.84
CA VAL A 251 -15.99 -9.75 -12.75
C VAL A 251 -15.91 -9.28 -14.22
N ASP A 252 -14.77 -8.68 -14.57
CA ASP A 252 -14.50 -8.11 -15.89
C ASP A 252 -14.38 -9.14 -17.00
N TRP A 253 -14.09 -10.39 -16.64
CA TRP A 253 -14.10 -11.55 -17.53
C TRP A 253 -15.47 -11.83 -18.17
N ARG A 254 -16.57 -11.32 -17.58
CA ARG A 254 -17.92 -11.30 -18.18
C ARG A 254 -18.15 -10.14 -19.13
N ARG A 255 -17.16 -9.27 -19.32
CA ARG A 255 -17.20 -8.09 -20.19
C ARG A 255 -18.36 -7.13 -19.89
N PRO A 256 -18.64 -6.78 -18.63
CA PRO A 256 -19.64 -5.77 -18.30
C PRO A 256 -19.19 -4.39 -18.80
N PRO A 257 -20.09 -3.38 -18.84
CA PRO A 257 -19.69 -2.00 -19.07
C PRO A 257 -18.63 -1.50 -18.08
N ALA A 258 -17.77 -0.59 -18.52
CA ALA A 258 -16.64 -0.10 -17.71
C ALA A 258 -17.05 0.54 -16.38
N ASP A 259 -18.17 1.27 -16.36
CA ASP A 259 -18.75 1.88 -15.16
C ASP A 259 -19.14 0.85 -14.10
N VAL A 260 -19.66 -0.31 -14.51
CA VAL A 260 -19.97 -1.43 -13.60
C VAL A 260 -18.70 -1.97 -12.95
N ILE A 261 -17.58 -2.02 -13.68
CA ILE A 261 -16.27 -2.42 -13.13
C ILE A 261 -15.79 -1.38 -12.10
N VAL A 262 -15.87 -0.10 -12.44
CA VAL A 262 -15.50 1.01 -11.53
C VAL A 262 -16.34 0.96 -10.25
N ASP A 263 -17.65 0.74 -10.37
CA ASP A 263 -18.57 0.64 -9.23
C ASP A 263 -18.23 -0.54 -8.31
N ARG A 264 -17.90 -1.71 -8.85
CA ARG A 264 -17.45 -2.86 -8.05
C ARG A 264 -16.19 -2.54 -7.27
N VAL A 265 -15.21 -1.93 -7.91
CA VAL A 265 -14.00 -1.50 -7.21
C VAL A 265 -14.33 -0.46 -6.12
N LYS A 266 -15.18 0.52 -6.40
CA LYS A 266 -15.61 1.54 -5.45
C LYS A 266 -16.22 0.93 -4.18
N HIS A 267 -17.11 -0.05 -4.33
CA HIS A 267 -17.75 -0.74 -3.20
C HIS A 267 -16.80 -1.70 -2.48
N GLY A 268 -15.82 -2.27 -3.18
CA GLY A 268 -14.81 -3.16 -2.62
C GLY A 268 -13.56 -2.46 -2.08
N LEU A 269 -13.46 -1.13 -2.22
CA LEU A 269 -12.29 -0.37 -1.81
C LEU A 269 -12.22 -0.25 -0.28
N THR A 270 -11.48 -1.16 0.31
CA THR A 270 -11.24 -1.22 1.77
C THR A 270 -9.74 -1.38 2.05
N PRO A 271 -9.23 -0.90 3.20
CA PRO A 271 -7.83 -1.09 3.56
C PRO A 271 -7.40 -2.56 3.47
N GLY A 272 -6.31 -2.80 2.75
CA GLY A 272 -5.76 -4.13 2.52
C GLY A 272 -6.46 -4.94 1.41
N ALA A 273 -7.39 -4.37 0.65
CA ALA A 273 -8.07 -5.11 -0.42
C ALA A 273 -7.10 -5.55 -1.53
N LEU A 274 -7.28 -6.79 -1.99
CA LEU A 274 -6.70 -7.31 -3.23
C LEU A 274 -7.78 -7.25 -4.30
N VAL A 275 -7.55 -6.49 -5.37
CA VAL A 275 -8.52 -6.23 -6.43
C VAL A 275 -8.14 -7.03 -7.67
N LEU A 276 -8.95 -8.04 -7.99
CA LEU A 276 -8.75 -8.88 -9.18
C LEU A 276 -9.31 -8.22 -10.43
N MET A 277 -8.51 -8.28 -11.49
CA MET A 277 -8.91 -7.94 -12.86
C MET A 277 -8.23 -8.85 -13.89
N HIS A 278 -8.71 -8.76 -15.14
CA HIS A 278 -8.16 -9.48 -16.29
C HIS A 278 -7.94 -8.50 -17.46
N PRO A 279 -7.08 -8.82 -18.45
CA PRO A 279 -6.89 -7.98 -19.63
C PRO A 279 -8.10 -8.10 -20.56
N THR A 280 -9.07 -7.20 -20.39
CA THR A 280 -10.29 -7.11 -21.23
C THR A 280 -10.49 -5.68 -21.75
N ALA A 281 -11.23 -5.52 -22.84
CA ALA A 281 -11.57 -4.20 -23.37
C ALA A 281 -12.26 -3.30 -22.30
N PRO A 282 -13.29 -3.79 -21.56
CA PRO A 282 -13.89 -2.98 -20.48
C PRO A 282 -12.92 -2.63 -19.37
N THR A 283 -11.99 -3.54 -19.01
CA THR A 283 -10.98 -3.26 -17.99
C THR A 283 -10.04 -2.13 -18.42
N VAL A 284 -9.59 -2.15 -19.68
CA VAL A 284 -8.76 -1.06 -20.24
C VAL A 284 -9.49 0.30 -20.15
N GLN A 285 -10.80 0.33 -20.43
CA GLN A 285 -11.62 1.53 -20.33
C GLN A 285 -11.83 1.99 -18.88
N ALA A 286 -12.02 1.05 -17.95
CA ALA A 286 -12.27 1.30 -16.53
C ALA A 286 -11.00 1.71 -15.77
N LEU A 287 -9.83 1.15 -16.11
CA LEU A 287 -8.61 1.25 -15.33
C LEU A 287 -8.18 2.70 -14.99
N PRO A 288 -8.18 3.67 -15.93
CA PRO A 288 -7.85 5.06 -15.59
C PRO A 288 -8.78 5.68 -14.54
N GLN A 289 -10.07 5.32 -14.56
CA GLN A 289 -11.05 5.78 -13.57
C GLN A 289 -10.85 5.10 -12.22
N ILE A 290 -10.54 3.80 -12.21
CA ILE A 290 -10.20 3.03 -11.01
C ILE A 290 -8.98 3.66 -10.32
N LEU A 291 -7.92 3.95 -11.06
CA LEU A 291 -6.69 4.54 -10.51
C LEU A 291 -6.95 5.94 -9.91
N LYS A 292 -7.74 6.78 -10.59
CA LYS A 292 -8.20 8.07 -10.05
C LYS A 292 -9.05 7.91 -8.79
N LEU A 293 -9.98 6.95 -8.78
CA LEU A 293 -10.83 6.66 -7.62
C LEU A 293 -9.99 6.24 -6.40
N ILE A 294 -9.03 5.35 -6.58
CA ILE A 294 -8.14 4.90 -5.51
C ILE A 294 -7.38 6.09 -4.92
N ALA A 295 -6.74 6.91 -5.77
CA ALA A 295 -5.99 8.09 -5.34
C ALA A 295 -6.89 9.13 -4.65
N ALA A 296 -8.05 9.47 -5.24
CA ALA A 296 -9.01 10.44 -4.67
C ALA A 296 -9.61 9.98 -3.33
N SER A 297 -9.65 8.66 -3.09
CA SER A 297 -10.10 8.08 -1.81
C SER A 297 -8.98 8.02 -0.76
N GLY A 298 -7.78 8.54 -1.07
CA GLY A 298 -6.62 8.56 -0.17
C GLY A 298 -6.00 7.18 0.05
N PHE A 299 -6.16 6.26 -0.91
CA PHE A 299 -5.50 4.96 -0.87
C PHE A 299 -4.18 4.97 -1.63
N HIS A 300 -3.20 4.27 -1.10
CA HIS A 300 -1.97 3.92 -1.80
C HIS A 300 -2.13 2.59 -2.53
N THR A 301 -1.42 2.44 -3.64
CA THR A 301 -1.35 1.16 -4.35
C THR A 301 -0.08 0.41 -3.98
N LYS A 302 -0.17 -0.93 -3.88
CA LYS A 302 0.94 -1.85 -3.64
C LYS A 302 0.92 -2.97 -4.65
N THR A 303 2.04 -3.67 -4.81
CA THR A 303 2.03 -5.00 -5.40
C THR A 303 1.60 -6.04 -4.35
N VAL A 304 1.11 -7.20 -4.79
CA VAL A 304 0.85 -8.32 -3.87
C VAL A 304 2.17 -8.83 -3.27
N GLU A 305 3.29 -8.70 -4.00
CA GLU A 305 4.62 -9.00 -3.48
C GLU A 305 4.96 -8.13 -2.25
N ASP A 306 4.63 -6.82 -2.29
CA ASP A 306 4.83 -5.93 -1.14
C ASP A 306 3.89 -6.26 0.03
N VAL A 307 2.68 -6.73 -0.26
CA VAL A 307 1.73 -7.16 0.78
C VAL A 307 2.28 -8.37 1.54
N VAL A 308 2.75 -9.42 0.84
CA VAL A 308 3.30 -10.63 1.49
C VAL A 308 4.68 -10.39 2.09
N ALA A 309 5.44 -9.43 1.58
CA ALA A 309 6.70 -8.96 2.17
C ALA A 309 6.50 -8.02 3.36
N GLU A 310 5.24 -7.75 3.73
CA GLU A 310 4.84 -6.94 4.88
C GLU A 310 5.37 -5.51 4.84
N ARG A 311 5.61 -4.97 3.63
CA ARG A 311 6.14 -3.62 3.42
C ARG A 311 5.04 -2.57 3.52
N PRO A 312 5.26 -1.44 4.22
CA PRO A 312 4.35 -0.30 4.17
C PRO A 312 4.25 0.30 2.76
N ALA A 313 3.08 0.80 2.39
CA ALA A 313 2.90 1.59 1.16
C ALA A 313 3.38 3.04 1.35
N PHE A 314 3.28 3.54 2.58
CA PHE A 314 3.74 4.87 2.95
C PHE A 314 5.22 4.83 3.36
N HIS A 315 5.99 5.80 2.86
CA HIS A 315 7.34 6.07 3.32
C HIS A 315 7.35 7.46 3.94
N PRO A 316 7.80 7.61 5.20
CA PRO A 316 7.89 8.92 5.83
C PRO A 316 8.84 9.85 5.07
N PRO A 317 8.64 11.17 5.13
CA PRO A 317 9.54 12.12 4.48
C PRO A 317 10.95 12.01 5.06
N THR A 318 11.96 12.10 4.18
CA THR A 318 13.38 12.02 4.56
C THR A 318 14.02 13.40 4.75
N VAL A 319 13.32 14.48 4.37
CA VAL A 319 13.77 15.86 4.51
C VAL A 319 12.60 16.73 4.92
N LEU A 320 12.81 17.57 5.93
CA LEU A 320 11.88 18.64 6.31
C LEU A 320 12.47 19.99 5.88
N SER A 321 11.65 20.86 5.28
CA SER A 321 11.97 22.29 5.12
C SER A 321 11.94 22.96 6.50
N PRO A 322 12.69 24.06 6.73
CA PRO A 322 13.34 24.36 7.99
C PRO A 322 12.52 23.99 9.20
N VAL A 323 13.19 23.49 10.25
CA VAL A 323 12.60 22.96 11.49
C VAL A 323 11.34 23.73 11.84
N PRO A 324 10.16 23.10 11.97
CA PRO A 324 9.01 23.78 12.54
C PRO A 324 9.40 24.23 13.94
N THR A 325 9.52 25.54 14.15
CA THR A 325 9.51 26.11 15.50
C THR A 325 8.10 25.87 16.05
N PHE A 326 7.95 24.83 16.86
CA PHE A 326 6.75 24.56 17.63
C PHE A 326 6.74 25.40 18.91
#